data_e6a05677a8cb28a8203b2bdd25c70718
#
_entry.id   e6a05677a8cb28a8203b2bdd25c70718
#
_cell.length_a   1.000
_cell.length_b   1.000
_cell.length_c   1.000
_cell.angle_alpha   90.00
_cell.angle_beta   90.00
_cell.angle_gamma   90.00
#
_symmetry.space_group_name_H-M   'P 1'
#
loop_
_entity.id
_entity.type
_entity.pdbx_description
1 polymer ?
#
loop_
_entity_poly.entity_id
_entity_poly.type
_entity_poly.pdbx_seq_one_letter_code
_entity_poly.pdbx_strand_id
1 'polypeptide(L)'
;MKTRLKQLYSYLLIVLFFALISACAAPKHHILETEKDYQEAFNRIYFQGHAQMEVPVNYGRIDLLTGDYAIEVERIDKFHEGIGQALHYAKETRRKPSLAVFITDPTEHELEKLKYVRKLCQSLGIKVWYINEELEKAHKKK
;
A
#
# COMPACT_ATOMS: atom_id res chain seq x y z
N MET A 1 27.84 -13.92 51.93
CA MET A 1 28.19 -13.33 50.64
C MET A 1 27.70 -14.11 49.41
N LYS A 2 27.79 -15.45 49.38
CA LYS A 2 27.36 -16.29 48.25
C LYS A 2 25.84 -16.33 47.96
N THR A 3 25.01 -16.11 48.95
CA THR A 3 23.53 -16.13 48.80
C THR A 3 22.98 -14.86 48.12
N ARG A 4 23.53 -13.69 48.41
CA ARG A 4 23.13 -12.43 47.77
C ARG A 4 23.53 -12.37 46.29
N LEU A 5 24.67 -12.96 45.95
CA LEU A 5 25.13 -13.03 44.55
C LEU A 5 24.22 -13.92 43.69
N LYS A 6 23.79 -15.06 44.22
CA LYS A 6 22.82 -15.94 43.53
C LYS A 6 21.44 -15.26 43.30
N GLN A 7 20.98 -14.50 44.25
CA GLN A 7 19.74 -13.70 44.08
C GLN A 7 19.87 -12.65 42.99
N LEU A 8 20.99 -11.92 42.93
CA LEU A 8 21.25 -10.91 41.88
C LEU A 8 21.29 -11.54 40.49
N TYR A 9 21.92 -12.70 40.32
CA TYR A 9 21.91 -13.43 39.04
C TYR A 9 20.50 -13.89 38.64
N SER A 10 19.67 -14.34 39.58
CA SER A 10 18.29 -14.73 39.31
C SER A 10 17.45 -13.56 38.83
N TYR A 11 17.57 -12.39 39.46
CA TYR A 11 16.88 -11.18 39.00
C TYR A 11 17.35 -10.70 37.63
N LEU A 12 18.67 -10.75 37.36
CA LEU A 12 19.23 -10.39 36.07
C LEU A 12 18.71 -11.28 34.93
N LEU A 13 18.63 -12.60 35.18
CA LEU A 13 18.07 -13.56 34.21
C LEU A 13 16.58 -13.33 33.95
N ILE A 14 15.81 -12.98 34.97
CA ILE A 14 14.38 -12.68 34.82
C ILE A 14 14.17 -11.39 34.00
N VAL A 15 14.96 -10.35 34.29
CA VAL A 15 14.88 -9.10 33.54
C VAL A 15 15.30 -9.29 32.08
N LEU A 16 16.36 -10.07 31.81
CA LEU A 16 16.77 -10.43 30.45
C LEU A 16 15.71 -11.27 29.72
N PHE A 17 15.06 -12.19 30.41
CA PHE A 17 13.98 -12.99 29.85
C PHE A 17 12.75 -12.15 29.48
N PHE A 18 12.35 -11.19 30.34
CA PHE A 18 11.27 -10.26 30.02
C PHE A 18 11.63 -9.27 28.91
N ALA A 19 12.90 -8.83 28.83
CA ALA A 19 13.39 -7.99 27.73
C ALA A 19 13.36 -8.72 26.38
N LEU A 20 13.68 -10.02 26.36
CA LEU A 20 13.59 -10.86 25.16
C LEU A 20 12.13 -11.10 24.69
N ILE A 21 11.20 -11.26 25.63
CA ILE A 21 9.76 -11.42 25.29
C ILE A 21 9.20 -10.12 24.73
N SER A 22 9.62 -8.95 25.26
CA SER A 22 9.17 -7.65 24.80
C SER A 22 9.66 -7.32 23.38
N ALA A 23 10.77 -7.92 22.92
CA ALA A 23 11.31 -7.72 21.58
C ALA A 23 10.59 -8.53 20.49
N CYS A 24 9.74 -9.48 20.88
CA CYS A 24 8.98 -10.36 19.97
C CYS A 24 7.52 -9.92 19.82
N ALA A 25 7.25 -8.61 19.78
CA ALA A 25 5.97 -8.12 19.32
C ALA A 25 5.87 -8.44 17.82
N ALA A 26 5.07 -9.46 17.47
CA ALA A 26 4.75 -9.75 16.09
C ALA A 26 4.27 -8.44 15.40
N PRO A 27 4.72 -8.14 14.17
CA PRO A 27 4.27 -6.97 13.47
C PRO A 27 2.74 -7.02 13.42
N LYS A 28 2.08 -6.01 13.98
CA LYS A 28 0.61 -5.88 13.86
C LYS A 28 0.30 -5.94 12.37
N HIS A 29 -0.41 -6.97 11.95
CA HIS A 29 -0.95 -7.06 10.61
C HIS A 29 -1.92 -5.88 10.47
N HIS A 30 -1.47 -4.82 9.82
CA HIS A 30 -2.30 -3.64 9.58
C HIS A 30 -3.36 -4.05 8.56
N ILE A 31 -4.60 -4.19 9.01
CA ILE A 31 -5.74 -4.42 8.12
C ILE A 31 -5.90 -3.14 7.31
N LEU A 32 -5.88 -3.25 5.99
CA LEU A 32 -6.11 -2.11 5.10
C LEU A 32 -7.63 -1.93 5.00
N GLU A 33 -8.15 -0.83 5.52
CA GLU A 33 -9.59 -0.56 5.59
C GLU A 33 -9.99 0.64 4.72
N THR A 34 -9.12 1.62 4.63
CA THR A 34 -9.38 2.86 3.91
C THR A 34 -8.55 2.95 2.62
N GLU A 35 -9.00 3.75 1.67
CA GLU A 35 -8.24 4.08 0.46
C GLU A 35 -6.85 4.61 0.77
N LYS A 36 -6.75 5.46 1.80
CA LYS A 36 -5.47 5.97 2.27
C LYS A 36 -4.52 4.87 2.76
N ASP A 37 -5.03 3.86 3.43
CA ASP A 37 -4.21 2.71 3.84
C ASP A 37 -3.63 1.99 2.61
N TYR A 38 -4.42 1.83 1.55
CA TYR A 38 -3.96 1.25 0.28
C TYR A 38 -2.95 2.15 -0.42
N GLN A 39 -3.16 3.47 -0.46
CA GLN A 39 -2.20 4.44 -1.01
C GLN A 39 -0.84 4.35 -0.29
N GLU A 40 -0.84 4.40 1.04
CA GLU A 40 0.37 4.33 1.86
C GLU A 40 1.09 2.98 1.72
N ALA A 41 0.35 1.87 1.74
CA ALA A 41 0.91 0.54 1.58
C ALA A 41 1.53 0.35 0.18
N PHE A 42 0.84 0.80 -0.86
CA PHE A 42 1.31 0.73 -2.24
C PHE A 42 2.57 1.60 -2.45
N ASN A 43 2.57 2.85 -1.94
CA ASN A 43 3.76 3.71 -1.97
C ASN A 43 4.95 3.05 -1.28
N ARG A 44 4.76 2.58 -0.06
CA ARG A 44 5.83 1.96 0.73
C ARG A 44 6.41 0.71 0.07
N ILE A 45 5.56 -0.15 -0.48
CA ILE A 45 5.96 -1.47 -0.97
C ILE A 45 6.46 -1.41 -2.40
N TYR A 46 5.79 -0.68 -3.28
CA TYR A 46 6.12 -0.61 -4.69
C TYR A 46 7.12 0.49 -5.03
N PHE A 47 6.95 1.66 -4.42
CA PHE A 47 7.80 2.83 -4.67
C PHE A 47 8.80 3.10 -3.54
N GLN A 48 8.92 2.22 -2.54
CA GLN A 48 9.84 2.39 -1.39
C GLN A 48 9.62 3.71 -0.64
N GLY A 49 8.40 4.24 -0.66
CA GLY A 49 8.05 5.52 -0.06
C GLY A 49 8.45 6.76 -0.87
N HIS A 50 8.98 6.60 -2.08
CA HIS A 50 9.51 7.73 -2.88
C HIS A 50 8.47 8.45 -3.73
N ALA A 51 7.26 7.92 -3.91
CA ALA A 51 6.20 8.65 -4.58
C ALA A 51 5.71 9.80 -3.68
N GLN A 52 5.52 10.99 -4.26
CA GLN A 52 4.88 12.10 -3.55
C GLN A 52 3.39 11.78 -3.41
N MET A 53 2.87 11.96 -2.20
CA MET A 53 1.46 11.68 -1.90
C MET A 53 0.65 12.96 -1.85
N GLU A 54 -0.63 12.86 -2.20
CA GLU A 54 -1.60 13.94 -2.02
C GLU A 54 -1.18 15.26 -2.70
N VAL A 55 -0.69 15.19 -3.94
CA VAL A 55 -0.14 16.34 -4.67
C VAL A 55 -1.28 17.20 -5.24
N PRO A 56 -1.44 18.47 -4.84
CA PRO A 56 -2.49 19.34 -5.34
C PRO A 56 -2.24 19.72 -6.80
N VAL A 57 -3.30 19.73 -7.60
CA VAL A 57 -3.34 20.21 -8.98
C VAL A 57 -4.62 21.02 -9.21
N ASN A 58 -4.78 21.61 -10.39
CA ASN A 58 -6.03 22.28 -10.74
C ASN A 58 -7.20 21.29 -10.69
N TYR A 59 -8.23 21.64 -9.93
CA TYR A 59 -9.46 20.87 -9.78
C TYR A 59 -9.27 19.45 -9.21
N GLY A 60 -8.21 19.22 -8.43
CA GLY A 60 -8.02 17.92 -7.80
C GLY A 60 -6.74 17.75 -7.00
N ARG A 61 -6.48 16.51 -6.64
CA ARG A 61 -5.34 16.11 -5.85
C ARG A 61 -4.93 14.70 -6.25
N ILE A 62 -3.68 14.54 -6.66
CA ILE A 62 -3.14 13.26 -7.13
C ILE A 62 -2.76 12.44 -5.92
N ASP A 63 -3.21 11.20 -5.85
CA ASP A 63 -2.89 10.31 -4.74
C ASP A 63 -1.39 9.99 -4.66
N LEU A 64 -0.80 9.60 -5.79
CA LEU A 64 0.63 9.31 -5.86
C LEU A 64 1.25 9.89 -7.16
N LEU A 65 2.26 10.72 -7.01
CA LEU A 65 3.02 11.27 -8.13
C LEU A 65 4.45 10.74 -8.13
N THR A 66 4.86 10.16 -9.24
CA THR A 66 6.23 9.68 -9.48
C THR A 66 6.92 10.45 -10.59
N GLY A 67 8.17 10.12 -10.92
CA GLY A 67 8.87 10.65 -12.09
C GLY A 67 8.14 10.37 -13.39
N ASP A 68 7.47 9.22 -13.53
CA ASP A 68 6.85 8.74 -14.76
C ASP A 68 5.33 8.82 -14.79
N TYR A 69 4.66 8.68 -13.64
CA TYR A 69 3.22 8.46 -13.53
C TYR A 69 2.54 9.42 -12.58
N ALA A 70 1.35 9.90 -12.98
CA ALA A 70 0.33 10.39 -12.08
C ALA A 70 -0.64 9.24 -11.80
N ILE A 71 -0.76 8.83 -10.56
CA ILE A 71 -1.45 7.61 -10.16
C ILE A 71 -2.64 7.98 -9.30
N GLU A 72 -3.81 7.53 -9.71
CA GLU A 72 -5.02 7.52 -8.89
C GLU A 72 -5.17 6.17 -8.23
N VAL A 73 -5.51 6.17 -6.96
CA VAL A 73 -5.79 4.95 -6.19
C VAL A 73 -7.28 4.88 -5.93
N GLU A 74 -7.93 3.84 -6.40
CA GLU A 74 -9.39 3.77 -6.31
C GLU A 74 -9.89 2.34 -6.08
N ARG A 75 -11.01 2.22 -5.40
CA ARG A 75 -11.70 0.95 -5.25
C ARG A 75 -12.28 0.51 -6.58
N ILE A 76 -12.23 -0.77 -6.88
CA ILE A 76 -12.60 -1.32 -8.20
C ILE A 76 -14.03 -0.96 -8.63
N ASP A 77 -14.97 -0.80 -7.72
CA ASP A 77 -16.35 -0.44 -8.04
C ASP A 77 -16.53 1.02 -8.51
N LYS A 78 -15.55 1.88 -8.20
CA LYS A 78 -15.50 3.28 -8.61
C LYS A 78 -14.53 3.56 -9.78
N PHE A 79 -14.10 2.55 -10.49
CA PHE A 79 -13.10 2.68 -11.55
C PHE A 79 -13.41 3.76 -12.60
N HIS A 80 -14.65 4.10 -12.83
CA HIS A 80 -15.05 5.16 -13.78
C HIS A 80 -14.53 6.53 -13.33
N GLU A 81 -14.64 6.83 -12.02
CA GLU A 81 -14.11 8.05 -11.42
C GLU A 81 -12.61 8.07 -11.52
N GLY A 82 -11.95 6.97 -11.11
CA GLY A 82 -10.51 6.81 -11.16
C GLY A 82 -9.90 6.96 -12.56
N ILE A 83 -10.58 6.48 -13.62
CA ILE A 83 -10.15 6.70 -15.01
C ILE A 83 -10.15 8.18 -15.35
N GLY A 84 -11.24 8.90 -15.02
CA GLY A 84 -11.36 10.33 -15.27
C GLY A 84 -10.25 11.14 -14.57
N GLN A 85 -10.02 10.85 -13.31
CA GLN A 85 -8.99 11.48 -12.48
C GLN A 85 -7.58 11.17 -13.00
N ALA A 86 -7.28 9.91 -13.32
CA ALA A 86 -5.98 9.53 -13.88
C ALA A 86 -5.63 10.28 -15.16
N LEU A 87 -6.60 10.43 -16.07
CA LEU A 87 -6.41 11.18 -17.32
C LEU A 87 -6.23 12.68 -17.06
N HIS A 88 -7.04 13.27 -16.16
CA HIS A 88 -6.94 14.66 -15.78
C HIS A 88 -5.56 14.97 -15.19
N TYR A 89 -5.13 14.20 -14.21
CA TYR A 89 -3.87 14.41 -13.50
C TYR A 89 -2.64 14.18 -14.38
N ALA A 90 -2.71 13.21 -15.28
CA ALA A 90 -1.68 13.00 -16.28
C ALA A 90 -1.48 14.22 -17.17
N LYS A 91 -2.58 14.86 -17.60
CA LYS A 91 -2.55 16.09 -18.40
C LYS A 91 -1.94 17.26 -17.61
N GLU A 92 -2.36 17.46 -16.35
CA GLU A 92 -1.87 18.56 -15.49
C GLU A 92 -0.36 18.45 -15.22
N THR A 93 0.15 17.23 -15.07
CA THR A 93 1.54 16.98 -14.69
C THR A 93 2.46 16.61 -15.84
N ARG A 94 1.92 16.37 -17.04
CA ARG A 94 2.64 15.79 -18.19
C ARG A 94 3.28 14.43 -17.87
N ARG A 95 2.65 13.67 -16.97
CA ARG A 95 3.03 12.29 -16.62
C ARG A 95 2.13 11.30 -17.35
N LYS A 96 2.50 10.03 -17.33
CA LYS A 96 1.66 8.95 -17.86
C LYS A 96 0.48 8.71 -16.93
N PRO A 97 -0.75 8.53 -17.46
CA PRO A 97 -1.91 8.21 -16.63
C PRO A 97 -1.79 6.81 -16.04
N SER A 98 -2.22 6.70 -14.80
CA SER A 98 -2.22 5.42 -14.13
C SER A 98 -3.31 5.28 -13.08
N LEU A 99 -3.87 4.09 -13.00
CA LEU A 99 -4.91 3.71 -12.04
C LEU A 99 -4.44 2.53 -11.21
N ALA A 100 -4.35 2.70 -9.91
CA ALA A 100 -4.08 1.63 -8.95
C ALA A 100 -5.37 1.23 -8.27
N VAL A 101 -5.88 0.04 -8.58
CA VAL A 101 -7.15 -0.43 -8.02
C VAL A 101 -6.92 -1.40 -6.87
N PHE A 102 -7.82 -1.34 -5.89
CA PHE A 102 -7.89 -2.32 -4.81
C PHE A 102 -9.30 -2.91 -4.70
N ILE A 103 -9.36 -4.11 -4.11
CA ILE A 103 -10.60 -4.85 -3.84
C ILE A 103 -10.57 -5.22 -2.35
N THR A 104 -11.55 -4.77 -1.59
CA THR A 104 -11.63 -5.07 -0.14
C THR A 104 -12.10 -6.50 0.12
N ASP A 105 -13.01 -7.00 -0.72
CA ASP A 105 -13.51 -8.37 -0.67
C ASP A 105 -13.46 -8.98 -2.08
N PRO A 106 -12.43 -9.77 -2.43
CA PRO A 106 -12.19 -10.24 -3.79
C PRO A 106 -13.12 -11.40 -4.17
N THR A 107 -14.36 -11.07 -4.53
CA THR A 107 -15.32 -12.01 -5.13
C THR A 107 -14.96 -12.29 -6.59
N GLU A 108 -15.51 -13.39 -7.16
CA GLU A 108 -15.34 -13.69 -8.57
C GLU A 108 -15.83 -12.55 -9.47
N HIS A 109 -16.95 -11.93 -9.13
CA HIS A 109 -17.50 -10.76 -9.84
C HIS A 109 -16.53 -9.57 -9.85
N GLU A 110 -15.89 -9.25 -8.71
CA GLU A 110 -14.92 -8.16 -8.64
C GLU A 110 -13.64 -8.48 -9.42
N LEU A 111 -13.21 -9.73 -9.46
CA LEU A 111 -12.07 -10.16 -10.27
C LEU A 111 -12.36 -10.13 -11.77
N GLU A 112 -13.58 -10.47 -12.20
CA GLU A 112 -14.01 -10.29 -13.60
C GLU A 112 -14.07 -8.80 -13.98
N LYS A 113 -14.59 -7.95 -13.09
CA LYS A 113 -14.57 -6.49 -13.27
C LYS A 113 -13.12 -5.97 -13.44
N LEU A 114 -12.18 -6.46 -12.65
CA LEU A 114 -10.75 -6.12 -12.80
C LEU A 114 -10.19 -6.46 -14.17
N LYS A 115 -10.54 -7.61 -14.75
CA LYS A 115 -10.15 -8.00 -16.11
C LYS A 115 -10.71 -7.00 -17.14
N TYR A 116 -11.96 -6.63 -17.00
CA TYR A 116 -12.60 -5.62 -17.85
C TYR A 116 -11.88 -4.27 -17.74
N VAL A 117 -11.63 -3.77 -16.52
CA VAL A 117 -10.96 -2.49 -16.26
C VAL A 117 -9.55 -2.48 -16.87
N ARG A 118 -8.79 -3.55 -16.70
CA ARG A 118 -7.46 -3.68 -17.33
C ARG A 118 -7.51 -3.52 -18.85
N LYS A 119 -8.47 -4.20 -19.50
CA LYS A 119 -8.65 -4.11 -20.95
C LYS A 119 -9.08 -2.72 -21.42
N LEU A 120 -10.02 -2.10 -20.70
CA LEU A 120 -10.49 -0.74 -20.97
C LEU A 120 -9.34 0.28 -20.83
N CYS A 121 -8.64 0.25 -19.71
CA CYS A 121 -7.53 1.16 -19.44
C CYS A 121 -6.39 1.00 -20.45
N GLN A 122 -6.09 -0.23 -20.86
CA GLN A 122 -5.09 -0.49 -21.91
C GLN A 122 -5.46 0.23 -23.21
N SER A 123 -6.73 0.22 -23.63
CA SER A 123 -7.19 0.93 -24.83
C SER A 123 -7.09 2.46 -24.70
N LEU A 124 -7.08 2.97 -23.47
CA LEU A 124 -6.94 4.40 -23.16
C LEU A 124 -5.48 4.82 -22.85
N GLY A 125 -4.53 3.91 -22.93
CA GLY A 125 -3.13 4.19 -22.59
C GLY A 125 -2.88 4.39 -21.08
N ILE A 126 -3.79 3.93 -20.23
CA ILE A 126 -3.71 4.01 -18.76
C ILE A 126 -3.05 2.74 -18.25
N LYS A 127 -2.00 2.87 -17.44
CA LYS A 127 -1.42 1.74 -16.73
C LYS A 127 -2.27 1.38 -15.51
N VAL A 128 -2.56 0.08 -15.36
CA VAL A 128 -3.33 -0.41 -14.21
C VAL A 128 -2.43 -1.27 -13.32
N TRP A 129 -2.46 -1.00 -12.00
CA TRP A 129 -1.97 -1.90 -10.96
C TRP A 129 -3.16 -2.48 -10.17
N TYR A 130 -3.03 -3.71 -9.74
CA TYR A 130 -3.91 -4.30 -8.75
C TYR A 130 -3.14 -4.39 -7.43
N ILE A 131 -3.48 -3.50 -6.49
CA ILE A 131 -2.69 -3.31 -5.27
C ILE A 131 -2.62 -4.58 -4.43
N ASN A 132 -3.72 -5.32 -4.27
CA ASN A 132 -3.73 -6.56 -3.48
C ASN A 132 -2.70 -7.58 -4.02
N GLU A 133 -2.60 -7.74 -5.34
CA GLU A 133 -1.61 -8.63 -5.97
C GLU A 133 -0.16 -8.16 -5.72
N GLU A 134 0.08 -6.85 -5.78
CA GLU A 134 1.40 -6.28 -5.53
C GLU A 134 1.82 -6.45 -4.06
N LEU A 135 0.88 -6.30 -3.12
CA LEU A 135 1.11 -6.55 -1.70
C LEU A 135 1.45 -8.01 -1.42
N GLU A 136 0.71 -8.95 -2.02
CA GLU A 136 0.99 -10.38 -1.89
C GLU A 136 2.36 -10.79 -2.43
N LYS A 137 2.74 -10.26 -3.61
CA LYS A 137 4.07 -10.50 -4.19
C LYS A 137 5.20 -10.03 -3.28
N ALA A 138 5.02 -8.91 -2.61
CA ALA A 138 6.01 -8.37 -1.68
C ALA A 138 6.15 -9.23 -0.42
N HIS A 139 5.06 -9.80 0.09
CA HIS A 139 5.09 -10.71 1.24
C HIS A 139 5.79 -12.05 0.94
N LYS A 140 5.69 -12.54 -0.29
CA LYS A 140 6.35 -13.81 -0.71
C LYS A 140 7.86 -13.67 -0.94
N LYS A 141 8.39 -12.45 -1.00
CA LYS A 141 9.83 -12.18 -1.22
C LYS A 141 10.64 -11.97 0.07
N LYS A 142 9.99 -11.95 1.21
CA LYS A 142 10.59 -11.88 2.56
C LYS A 142 10.73 -13.27 3.16
#